data_7c5bab2ed221c747d5e4f203e4e40283
#
_entry.id   7c5bab2ed221c747d5e4f203e4e40283
#
_cell.length_a   1.000
_cell.length_b   1.000
_cell.length_c   1.000
_cell.angle_alpha   90.00
_cell.angle_beta   90.00
_cell.angle_gamma   90.00
#
_symmetry.space_group_name_H-M   'P 1'
#
loop_
_entity.id
_entity.type
_entity.pdbx_description
1 polymer ?
#
loop_
_entity_poly.entity_id
_entity_poly.type
_entity_poly.pdbx_seq_one_letter_code
_entity_poly.pdbx_strand_id
1 'polypeptide(L)'
;MPVAENSLSDPLLVAKRQEILALAARHGARRLQVFGSFARGEAHAASDVDFLVELGPGATLIDLGSLQMDLQDLLGRKVDVVEPDALHWFIRERVLREAIPL
;
A
#
# COMPACT_ATOMS: atom_id res chain seq x y z
N MET A 1 19.20 -13.38 15.79
CA MET A 1 18.14 -13.43 14.78
C MET A 1 17.91 -12.06 14.17
N PRO A 2 18.19 -11.87 12.93
CA PRO A 2 17.98 -10.56 12.34
C PRO A 2 16.49 -10.23 12.28
N VAL A 3 16.17 -9.00 12.63
CA VAL A 3 14.84 -8.47 12.44
C VAL A 3 14.65 -8.23 10.95
N ALA A 4 13.52 -8.58 10.41
CA ALA A 4 13.21 -8.25 9.02
C ALA A 4 13.23 -6.73 8.87
N GLU A 5 14.15 -6.22 8.05
CA GLU A 5 14.30 -4.77 7.85
C GLU A 5 13.02 -4.15 7.28
N ASN A 6 12.23 -4.94 6.54
CA ASN A 6 11.01 -4.50 5.88
C ASN A 6 9.77 -5.02 6.59
N SER A 7 9.73 -4.88 7.90
CA SER A 7 8.54 -5.23 8.68
C SER A 7 7.67 -4.01 8.89
N LEU A 8 6.36 -4.20 8.74
CA LEU A 8 5.39 -3.13 8.98
C LEU A 8 5.44 -2.71 10.45
N SER A 9 5.71 -1.45 10.71
CA SER A 9 5.84 -0.93 12.07
C SER A 9 5.00 0.32 12.33
N ASP A 10 4.45 0.96 11.32
CA ASP A 10 3.64 2.16 11.52
C ASP A 10 2.40 1.82 12.35
N PRO A 11 2.14 2.55 13.47
CA PRO A 11 1.01 2.20 14.36
C PRO A 11 -0.35 2.25 13.67
N LEU A 12 -0.60 3.21 12.79
CA LEU A 12 -1.88 3.32 12.10
C LEU A 12 -2.09 2.10 11.19
N LEU A 13 -1.10 1.75 10.40
CA LEU A 13 -1.21 0.63 9.46
C LEU A 13 -1.28 -0.70 10.18
N VAL A 14 -0.52 -0.86 11.26
CA VAL A 14 -0.59 -2.07 12.09
C VAL A 14 -1.98 -2.22 12.70
N ALA A 15 -2.53 -1.15 13.24
CA ALA A 15 -3.86 -1.17 13.86
C ALA A 15 -4.97 -1.50 12.85
N LYS A 16 -4.83 -1.06 11.61
CA LYS A 16 -5.84 -1.22 10.56
C LYS A 16 -5.52 -2.32 9.56
N ARG A 17 -4.46 -3.09 9.82
CA ARG A 17 -3.95 -4.08 8.86
C ARG A 17 -5.02 -5.02 8.32
N GLN A 18 -5.81 -5.64 9.19
CA GLN A 18 -6.82 -6.60 8.76
C GLN A 18 -7.91 -5.95 7.93
N GLU A 19 -8.33 -4.76 8.30
CA GLU A 19 -9.33 -4.01 7.55
C GLU A 19 -8.80 -3.59 6.18
N ILE A 20 -7.54 -3.18 6.10
CA ILE A 20 -6.87 -2.86 4.84
C ILE A 20 -6.85 -4.07 3.93
N LEU A 21 -6.43 -5.22 4.45
CA LEU A 21 -6.35 -6.45 3.67
C LEU A 21 -7.74 -6.93 3.22
N ALA A 22 -8.75 -6.76 4.05
CA ALA A 22 -10.12 -7.12 3.69
C ALA A 22 -10.63 -6.24 2.54
N LEU A 23 -10.35 -4.94 2.57
CA LEU A 23 -10.72 -4.04 1.47
C LEU A 23 -9.99 -4.40 0.19
N ALA A 24 -8.70 -4.70 0.27
CA ALA A 24 -7.91 -5.11 -0.88
C ALA A 24 -8.51 -6.36 -1.53
N ALA A 25 -8.84 -7.37 -0.73
CA ALA A 25 -9.45 -8.60 -1.22
C ALA A 25 -10.79 -8.35 -1.87
N ARG A 26 -11.62 -7.48 -1.27
CA ARG A 26 -12.93 -7.12 -1.80
C ARG A 26 -12.84 -6.55 -3.21
N HIS A 27 -11.79 -5.76 -3.47
CA HIS A 27 -11.61 -5.10 -4.75
C HIS A 27 -10.70 -5.90 -5.71
N GLY A 28 -10.43 -7.16 -5.41
CA GLY A 28 -9.71 -8.03 -6.33
C GLY A 28 -8.20 -7.88 -6.32
N ALA A 29 -7.64 -7.23 -5.33
CA ALA A 29 -6.19 -7.16 -5.17
C ALA A 29 -5.69 -8.46 -4.56
N ARG A 30 -4.68 -9.07 -5.17
CA ARG A 30 -4.08 -10.30 -4.66
C ARG A 30 -2.80 -10.04 -3.86
N ARG A 31 -2.27 -8.82 -3.93
CA ARG A 31 -1.09 -8.44 -3.17
C ARG A 31 -1.12 -6.96 -2.86
N LEU A 32 -0.78 -6.62 -1.62
CA LEU A 32 -0.74 -5.24 -1.17
C LEU A 32 0.51 -5.02 -0.35
N GLN A 33 1.24 -3.96 -0.71
CA GLN A 33 2.43 -3.54 0.01
C GLN A 33 2.36 -2.03 0.23
N VAL A 34 3.03 -1.55 1.27
CA VAL A 34 3.18 -0.11 1.49
C VAL A 34 4.59 0.30 1.09
N PHE A 35 4.72 1.48 0.48
CA PHE A 35 6.01 2.07 0.17
C PHE A 35 6.01 3.55 0.54
N GLY A 36 7.06 4.26 0.20
CA GLY A 36 7.17 5.68 0.51
C GLY A 36 7.44 5.95 1.99
N SER A 37 7.02 7.11 2.47
CA SER A 37 7.36 7.56 3.82
C SER A 37 6.89 6.61 4.92
N PHE A 38 5.73 5.98 4.77
CA PHE A 38 5.23 5.02 5.75
C PHE A 38 6.10 3.75 5.81
N ALA A 39 6.66 3.34 4.68
CA ALA A 39 7.57 2.19 4.67
C ALA A 39 8.93 2.54 5.28
N ARG A 40 9.40 3.78 5.10
CA ARG A 40 10.70 4.21 5.60
C ARG A 40 10.70 4.66 7.06
N GLY A 41 9.54 4.71 7.71
CA GLY A 41 9.44 5.23 9.08
C GLY A 41 9.57 6.74 9.16
N GLU A 42 9.27 7.44 8.07
CA GLU A 42 9.39 8.90 7.96
C GLU A 42 8.04 9.61 7.87
N ALA A 43 6.95 8.86 8.09
CA ALA A 43 5.62 9.42 7.99
C ALA A 43 5.34 10.43 9.10
N HIS A 44 4.59 11.46 8.76
CA HIS A 44 4.10 12.46 9.70
C HIS A 44 2.62 12.76 9.41
N ALA A 45 2.03 13.68 10.18
CA ALA A 45 0.60 13.93 10.10
C ALA A 45 0.09 14.31 8.71
N ALA A 46 0.93 14.92 7.88
CA ALA A 46 0.55 15.32 6.53
C ALA A 46 1.00 14.33 5.45
N SER A 47 1.61 13.19 5.82
CA SER A 47 2.08 12.22 4.85
C SER A 47 0.93 11.47 4.18
N ASP A 48 1.04 11.26 2.87
CA ASP A 48 0.15 10.38 2.13
C ASP A 48 0.59 8.94 2.36
N VAL A 49 -0.35 8.01 2.29
CA VAL A 49 -0.04 6.58 2.35
C VAL A 49 0.06 6.06 0.92
N ASP A 50 1.19 5.46 0.58
CA ASP A 50 1.43 4.93 -0.76
C ASP A 50 1.38 3.41 -0.74
N PHE A 51 0.43 2.83 -1.47
CA PHE A 51 0.30 1.38 -1.58
C PHE A 51 0.66 0.91 -2.97
N LEU A 52 1.40 -0.19 -2.99
CA LEU A 52 1.72 -0.93 -4.21
C LEU A 52 0.77 -2.12 -4.27
N VAL A 53 -0.01 -2.22 -5.34
CA VAL A 53 -1.12 -3.17 -5.46
C VAL A 53 -0.95 -4.02 -6.70
N GLU A 54 -1.03 -5.34 -6.54
CA GLU A 54 -1.18 -6.25 -7.68
C GLU A 54 -2.63 -6.68 -7.77
N LEU A 55 -3.26 -6.40 -8.90
CA LEU A 55 -4.63 -6.82 -9.15
C LEU A 55 -4.65 -8.27 -9.60
N GLY A 56 -5.63 -9.01 -9.13
CA GLY A 56 -5.87 -10.38 -9.56
C GLY A 56 -6.63 -10.43 -10.89
N PRO A 57 -6.84 -11.66 -11.43
CA PRO A 57 -7.57 -11.83 -12.68
C PRO A 57 -8.98 -11.23 -12.59
N GLY A 58 -9.38 -10.48 -13.60
CA GLY A 58 -10.69 -9.88 -13.67
C GLY A 58 -10.84 -8.54 -12.96
N ALA A 59 -9.89 -8.14 -12.15
CA ALA A 59 -9.91 -6.82 -11.53
C ALA A 59 -9.48 -5.74 -12.54
N THR A 60 -10.03 -4.55 -12.42
CA THR A 60 -9.86 -3.46 -13.37
C THR A 60 -9.35 -2.20 -12.68
N LEU A 61 -9.07 -1.16 -13.49
CA LEU A 61 -8.72 0.15 -12.94
C LEU A 61 -9.85 0.78 -12.14
N ILE A 62 -11.10 0.40 -12.42
CA ILE A 62 -12.25 0.84 -11.62
C ILE A 62 -12.14 0.26 -10.21
N ASP A 63 -11.78 -1.02 -10.10
CA ASP A 63 -11.56 -1.65 -8.80
C ASP A 63 -10.42 -0.96 -8.04
N LEU A 64 -9.36 -0.60 -8.73
CA LEU A 64 -8.23 0.08 -8.12
C LEU A 64 -8.65 1.45 -7.56
N GLY A 65 -9.42 2.22 -8.32
CA GLY A 65 -9.94 3.51 -7.86
C GLY A 65 -10.88 3.38 -6.67
N SER A 66 -11.74 2.37 -6.69
CA SER A 66 -12.66 2.10 -5.58
C SER A 66 -11.89 1.71 -4.32
N LEU A 67 -10.85 0.89 -4.46
CA LEU A 67 -9.97 0.53 -3.34
C LEU A 67 -9.31 1.77 -2.74
N GLN A 68 -8.81 2.67 -3.59
CA GLN A 68 -8.19 3.91 -3.13
C GLN A 68 -9.15 4.73 -2.27
N MET A 69 -10.38 4.89 -2.72
CA MET A 69 -11.38 5.65 -1.98
C MET A 69 -11.74 5.01 -0.64
N ASP A 70 -11.90 3.70 -0.63
CA ASP A 70 -12.22 2.97 0.60
C ASP A 70 -11.06 3.05 1.60
N LEU A 71 -9.81 2.98 1.13
CA LEU A 71 -8.66 3.12 1.99
C LEU A 71 -8.54 4.53 2.56
N GLN A 72 -8.87 5.55 1.77
CA GLN A 72 -8.88 6.92 2.27
C GLN A 72 -9.91 7.11 3.38
N ASP A 73 -11.10 6.53 3.21
CA ASP A 73 -12.13 6.58 4.23
C ASP A 73 -11.71 5.86 5.50
N LEU A 74 -11.09 4.69 5.36
CA LEU A 74 -10.63 3.89 6.49
C LEU A 74 -9.52 4.58 7.27
N LEU A 75 -8.54 5.15 6.57
CA LEU A 75 -7.33 5.68 7.18
C LEU A 75 -7.44 7.17 7.53
N GLY A 76 -8.44 7.86 7.01
CA GLY A 76 -8.63 9.27 7.30
C GLY A 76 -7.54 10.17 6.74
N ARG A 77 -6.89 9.76 5.64
CA ARG A 77 -5.85 10.55 4.98
C ARG A 77 -5.76 10.18 3.51
N LYS A 78 -5.05 10.99 2.77
CA LYS A 78 -4.85 10.73 1.34
C LYS A 78 -4.08 9.44 1.13
N VAL A 79 -4.56 8.64 0.19
CA VAL A 79 -3.97 7.34 -0.17
C VAL A 79 -3.73 7.34 -1.68
N ASP A 80 -2.57 6.88 -2.08
CA ASP A 80 -2.27 6.58 -3.48
C ASP A 80 -2.12 5.08 -3.63
N VAL A 81 -2.75 4.51 -4.67
CA VAL A 81 -2.60 3.09 -5.02
C VAL A 81 -2.01 3.00 -6.41
N VAL A 82 -0.94 2.24 -6.54
CA VAL A 82 -0.17 2.15 -7.78
C VAL A 82 0.12 0.69 -8.07
N GLU A 83 -0.07 0.28 -9.33
CA GLU A 83 0.42 -1.03 -9.78
C GLU A 83 1.90 -0.95 -10.09
N PRO A 84 2.68 -2.04 -9.87
CA PRO A 84 4.12 -2.02 -10.15
C PRO A 84 4.45 -1.58 -11.58
N ASP A 85 3.65 -2.00 -12.55
CA ASP A 85 3.89 -1.65 -13.95
C ASP A 85 3.62 -0.18 -14.28
N ALA A 86 2.89 0.53 -13.42
CA ALA A 86 2.63 1.95 -13.60
C ALA A 86 3.74 2.84 -13.04
N LEU A 87 4.68 2.26 -12.28
CA LEU A 87 5.79 3.02 -11.75
C LEU A 87 6.78 3.39 -12.86
N HIS A 88 7.26 4.63 -12.82
CA HIS A 88 8.31 5.06 -13.75
C HIS A 88 9.54 4.18 -13.52
N TRP A 89 10.17 3.72 -14.61
CA TRP A 89 11.30 2.80 -14.54
C TRP A 89 12.44 3.31 -13.64
N PHE A 90 12.61 4.62 -13.57
CA PHE A 90 13.68 5.25 -12.79
C PHE A 90 13.55 5.00 -11.28
N ILE A 91 12.31 4.96 -10.77
CA ILE A 91 12.07 4.77 -9.32
C ILE A 91 11.58 3.37 -9.00
N ARG A 92 11.21 2.57 -9.99
CA ARG A 92 10.57 1.28 -9.80
C ARG A 92 11.38 0.33 -8.94
N GLU A 93 12.66 0.19 -9.24
CA GLU A 93 13.52 -0.72 -8.49
C GLU A 93 13.64 -0.32 -7.02
N ARG A 94 13.78 0.98 -6.76
CA ARG A 94 13.85 1.48 -5.39
C ARG A 94 12.56 1.22 -4.64
N VAL A 95 11.42 1.49 -5.27
CA VAL A 95 10.10 1.25 -4.66
C VAL A 95 9.92 -0.22 -4.33
N LEU A 96 10.27 -1.10 -5.26
CA LEU A 96 10.14 -2.54 -5.03
C LEU A 96 11.02 -3.04 -3.89
N ARG A 97 12.19 -2.43 -3.68
CA ARG A 97 13.06 -2.80 -2.57
C ARG A 97 12.57 -2.29 -1.24
N GLU A 98 11.96 -1.10 -1.19
CA GLU A 98 11.50 -0.53 0.08
C GLU A 98 10.10 -1.02 0.47
N ALA A 99 9.32 -1.55 -0.45
CA ALA A 99 7.94 -1.94 -0.20
C ALA A 99 7.83 -3.03 0.87
N ILE A 100 6.87 -2.85 1.78
CA ILE A 100 6.64 -3.74 2.91
C ILE A 100 5.28 -4.41 2.74
N PRO A 101 5.22 -5.75 2.77
CA PRO A 101 3.93 -6.45 2.71
C PRO A 101 3.07 -6.15 3.93
N LEU A 102 1.76 -6.10 3.73
CA LEU A 102 0.80 -6.03 4.82
C LEU A 102 0.31 -7.45 5.24
#